data_86783766395d4a71281f7f19c505d8bb
#
_entry.id   86783766395d4a71281f7f19c505d8bb
#
_cell.length_a   1.000
_cell.length_b   1.000
_cell.length_c   1.000
_cell.angle_alpha   90.00
_cell.angle_beta   90.00
_cell.angle_gamma   90.00
#
_symmetry.space_group_name_H-M   'P 1'
#
loop_
_entity.id
_entity.type
_entity.pdbx_description
1 polymer ?
#
loop_
_entity_poly.entity_id
_entity_poly.type
_entity_poly.pdbx_seq_one_letter_code
_entity_poly.pdbx_strand_id
1 'polypeptide(L)'
;NRGPKIILSRAHPDFLRRLLENEVPEIYHGMVEIKSIAREPGQRSKVAVMGLQPGVDPVGACVGVRGVRIQAIVRELNDEKIDVIEWNPNPEEYIAKALSPARVLSVFLNDGKEGPNTATVVVPENQLSLAIGRNGQNARLTAKLTGWRIDIKSLIEATSELLFKLQNDPAYAEFAEQEEENIPLIEAIMTKKEEG
;
A
#
# COMPACT_ATOMS: atom_id res chain seq x y z
N ASN A 1 -44.80 26.01 -4.51
CA ASN A 1 -44.41 25.13 -3.38
C ASN A 1 -43.16 24.35 -3.75
N ARG A 2 -42.00 24.86 -3.28
CA ARG A 2 -40.74 24.09 -3.38
C ARG A 2 -40.61 23.25 -2.11
N GLY A 3 -41.14 22.03 -2.16
CA GLY A 3 -40.92 21.03 -1.13
C GLY A 3 -39.44 20.59 -1.06
N PRO A 4 -39.01 19.82 -0.04
CA PRO A 4 -37.65 19.32 0.09
C PRO A 4 -37.29 18.47 -1.13
N LYS A 5 -36.11 18.77 -1.71
CA LYS A 5 -35.58 18.01 -2.86
C LYS A 5 -34.71 16.85 -2.36
N ILE A 6 -35.14 15.63 -2.64
CA ILE A 6 -34.36 14.42 -2.32
C ILE A 6 -33.48 14.09 -3.53
N ILE A 7 -32.19 13.98 -3.30
CA ILE A 7 -31.22 13.57 -4.33
C ILE A 7 -30.67 12.20 -3.95
N LEU A 8 -30.80 11.23 -4.84
CA LEU A 8 -30.21 9.90 -4.71
C LEU A 8 -28.88 9.85 -5.45
N SER A 9 -27.87 9.23 -4.84
CA SER A 9 -26.55 9.07 -5.44
C SER A 9 -26.11 7.61 -5.43
N ARG A 10 -25.65 7.11 -6.57
CA ARG A 10 -24.97 5.83 -6.71
C ARG A 10 -23.44 5.98 -6.63
N ALA A 11 -22.94 7.21 -6.63
CA ALA A 11 -21.51 7.53 -6.63
C ALA A 11 -20.90 7.60 -5.22
N HIS A 12 -21.70 7.71 -4.17
CA HIS A 12 -21.21 7.81 -2.81
C HIS A 12 -20.56 6.50 -2.32
N PRO A 13 -19.46 6.55 -1.53
CA PRO A 13 -18.83 5.34 -0.97
C PRO A 13 -19.79 4.47 -0.16
N ASP A 14 -20.75 5.07 0.56
CA ASP A 14 -21.75 4.34 1.34
C ASP A 14 -22.66 3.47 0.48
N PHE A 15 -22.83 3.78 -0.81
CA PHE A 15 -23.56 2.90 -1.70
C PHE A 15 -22.85 1.54 -1.87
N LEU A 16 -21.52 1.58 -2.06
CA LEU A 16 -20.71 0.35 -2.10
C LEU A 16 -20.72 -0.38 -0.75
N ARG A 17 -20.67 0.35 0.37
CA ARG A 17 -20.79 -0.23 1.71
C ARG A 17 -22.10 -1.02 1.86
N ARG A 18 -23.22 -0.46 1.45
CA ARG A 18 -24.52 -1.12 1.52
C ARG A 18 -24.61 -2.35 0.63
N LEU A 19 -24.03 -2.32 -0.56
CA LEU A 19 -23.97 -3.51 -1.42
C LEU A 19 -23.17 -4.64 -0.77
N LEU A 20 -22.03 -4.31 -0.12
CA LEU A 20 -21.23 -5.29 0.62
C LEU A 20 -22.00 -5.85 1.82
N GLU A 21 -22.67 -5.01 2.60
CA GLU A 21 -23.51 -5.45 3.73
C GLU A 21 -24.63 -6.41 3.29
N ASN A 22 -25.22 -6.17 2.12
CA ASN A 22 -26.29 -7.02 1.59
C ASN A 22 -25.77 -8.34 1.01
N GLU A 23 -24.60 -8.33 0.37
CA GLU A 23 -24.06 -9.51 -0.32
C GLU A 23 -23.22 -10.41 0.58
N VAL A 24 -22.63 -9.86 1.67
CA VAL A 24 -21.68 -10.55 2.55
C VAL A 24 -22.30 -10.75 3.92
N PRO A 25 -22.83 -11.97 4.23
CA PRO A 25 -23.46 -12.26 5.53
C PRO A 25 -22.56 -12.01 6.73
N GLU A 26 -21.23 -12.22 6.57
CA GLU A 26 -20.25 -12.02 7.64
C GLU A 26 -20.12 -10.53 8.04
N ILE A 27 -20.35 -9.61 7.10
CA ILE A 27 -20.44 -8.17 7.41
C ILE A 27 -21.76 -7.88 8.10
N TYR A 28 -22.86 -8.39 7.58
CA TYR A 28 -24.20 -8.18 8.17
C TYR A 28 -24.29 -8.66 9.63
N HIS A 29 -23.65 -9.80 9.93
CA HIS A 29 -23.63 -10.38 11.28
C HIS A 29 -22.50 -9.85 12.19
N GLY A 30 -21.72 -8.87 11.73
CA GLY A 30 -20.65 -8.25 12.52
C GLY A 30 -19.44 -9.14 12.77
N MET A 31 -19.17 -10.13 11.92
CA MET A 31 -17.95 -10.94 11.97
C MET A 31 -16.80 -10.31 11.16
N VAL A 32 -17.15 -9.48 10.18
CA VAL A 32 -16.23 -8.70 9.33
C VAL A 32 -16.65 -7.24 9.38
N GLU A 33 -15.67 -6.36 9.57
CA GLU A 33 -15.86 -4.90 9.58
C GLU A 33 -15.24 -4.26 8.33
N ILE A 34 -15.95 -3.31 7.71
CA ILE A 34 -15.38 -2.44 6.67
C ILE A 34 -14.72 -1.25 7.37
N LYS A 35 -13.39 -1.20 7.33
CA LYS A 35 -12.59 -0.14 7.95
C LYS A 35 -12.54 1.13 7.13
N SER A 36 -12.36 1.02 5.82
CA SER A 36 -12.23 2.15 4.91
C SER A 36 -12.66 1.79 3.49
N ILE A 37 -13.15 2.79 2.75
CA ILE A 37 -13.49 2.68 1.33
C ILE A 37 -12.89 3.88 0.59
N ALA A 38 -12.08 3.61 -0.43
CA ALA A 38 -11.65 4.60 -1.42
C ALA A 38 -12.28 4.25 -2.76
N ARG A 39 -13.05 5.17 -3.33
CA ARG A 39 -13.86 4.90 -4.53
C ARG A 39 -13.65 5.97 -5.59
N GLU A 40 -13.45 5.54 -6.83
CA GLU A 40 -13.62 6.31 -8.05
C GLU A 40 -14.81 5.70 -8.82
N PRO A 41 -16.01 6.31 -8.69
CA PRO A 41 -17.24 5.73 -9.20
C PRO A 41 -17.18 5.40 -10.68
N GLY A 42 -17.65 4.20 -11.05
CA GLY A 42 -17.63 3.72 -12.43
C GLY A 42 -16.25 3.27 -12.94
N GLN A 43 -15.22 3.33 -12.12
CA GLN A 43 -13.86 2.94 -12.51
C GLN A 43 -13.29 1.86 -11.61
N ARG A 44 -12.91 2.22 -10.37
CA ARG A 44 -12.29 1.31 -9.41
C ARG A 44 -12.53 1.75 -7.98
N SER A 45 -12.62 0.77 -7.10
CA SER A 45 -12.71 0.98 -5.65
C SER A 45 -11.73 0.07 -4.92
N LYS A 46 -11.26 0.53 -3.76
CA LYS A 46 -10.54 -0.28 -2.77
C LYS A 46 -11.33 -0.28 -1.47
N VAL A 47 -11.48 -1.46 -0.88
CA VAL A 47 -12.22 -1.66 0.37
C VAL A 47 -11.31 -2.37 1.36
N ALA A 48 -11.06 -1.75 2.51
CA ALA A 48 -10.31 -2.35 3.59
C ALA A 48 -11.26 -3.02 4.57
N VAL A 49 -11.02 -4.30 4.84
CA VAL A 49 -11.85 -5.14 5.71
C VAL A 49 -11.02 -5.79 6.80
N MET A 50 -11.64 -6.02 7.96
CA MET A 50 -11.01 -6.64 9.12
C MET A 50 -11.92 -7.72 9.69
N GLY A 51 -11.36 -8.89 10.02
CA GLY A 51 -12.05 -9.91 10.79
C GLY A 51 -12.11 -9.53 12.27
N LEU A 52 -13.29 -9.60 12.87
CA LEU A 52 -13.49 -9.27 14.28
C LEU A 52 -13.40 -10.50 15.19
N GLN A 53 -13.36 -11.70 14.63
CA GLN A 53 -13.27 -12.96 15.35
C GLN A 53 -12.06 -13.77 14.89
N PRO A 54 -11.42 -14.53 15.79
CA PRO A 54 -10.31 -15.42 15.40
C PRO A 54 -10.75 -16.43 14.33
N GLY A 55 -9.92 -16.62 13.30
CA GLY A 55 -10.17 -17.61 12.25
C GLY A 55 -11.12 -17.13 11.13
N VAL A 56 -11.65 -15.92 11.20
CA VAL A 56 -12.42 -15.33 10.08
C VAL A 56 -11.47 -14.72 9.06
N ASP A 57 -11.53 -15.20 7.82
CA ASP A 57 -10.88 -14.58 6.67
C ASP A 57 -11.78 -13.46 6.10
N PRO A 58 -11.46 -12.18 6.37
CA PRO A 58 -12.31 -11.08 5.95
C PRO A 58 -12.30 -10.87 4.43
N VAL A 59 -11.18 -11.12 3.77
CA VAL A 59 -11.06 -10.99 2.31
C VAL A 59 -11.82 -12.10 1.62
N GLY A 60 -11.60 -13.34 2.04
CA GLY A 60 -12.32 -14.52 1.50
C GLY A 60 -13.82 -14.41 1.67
N ALA A 61 -14.30 -13.89 2.80
CA ALA A 61 -15.73 -13.65 3.03
C ALA A 61 -16.33 -12.66 2.02
N CYS A 62 -15.64 -11.56 1.75
CA CYS A 62 -16.11 -10.55 0.80
C CYS A 62 -16.02 -11.00 -0.66
N VAL A 63 -14.95 -11.70 -1.02
CA VAL A 63 -14.73 -12.20 -2.39
C VAL A 63 -15.70 -13.35 -2.71
N GLY A 64 -15.87 -14.25 -1.76
CA GLY A 64 -16.69 -15.45 -1.92
C GLY A 64 -15.99 -16.53 -2.74
N VAL A 65 -16.58 -17.73 -2.76
CA VAL A 65 -16.03 -18.87 -3.50
C VAL A 65 -15.95 -18.52 -4.99
N ARG A 66 -14.77 -18.63 -5.57
CA ARG A 66 -14.47 -18.26 -6.97
C ARG A 66 -14.86 -16.83 -7.35
N GLY A 67 -14.91 -15.92 -6.37
CA GLY A 67 -15.24 -14.52 -6.59
C GLY A 67 -16.72 -14.22 -6.83
N VAL A 68 -17.63 -15.15 -6.53
CA VAL A 68 -19.06 -15.00 -6.85
C VAL A 68 -19.67 -13.76 -6.21
N ARG A 69 -19.37 -13.49 -4.93
CA ARG A 69 -19.94 -12.35 -4.19
C ARG A 69 -19.45 -11.03 -4.74
N ILE A 70 -18.13 -10.86 -4.86
CA ILE A 70 -17.58 -9.60 -5.35
C ILE A 70 -17.98 -9.33 -6.80
N GLN A 71 -18.09 -10.36 -7.64
CA GLN A 71 -18.51 -10.22 -9.02
C GLN A 71 -20.00 -9.81 -9.14
N ALA A 72 -20.85 -10.19 -8.20
CA ALA A 72 -22.24 -9.73 -8.13
C ALA A 72 -22.28 -8.20 -7.93
N ILE A 73 -21.47 -7.69 -6.99
CA ILE A 73 -21.35 -6.25 -6.71
C ILE A 73 -20.74 -5.50 -7.89
N VAL A 74 -19.67 -6.03 -8.50
CA VAL A 74 -19.05 -5.44 -9.70
C VAL A 74 -20.06 -5.26 -10.82
N ARG A 75 -20.90 -6.27 -11.08
CA ARG A 75 -21.97 -6.20 -12.09
C ARG A 75 -23.04 -5.16 -11.74
N GLU A 76 -23.45 -5.08 -10.47
CA GLU A 76 -24.39 -4.06 -10.01
C GLU A 76 -23.84 -2.63 -10.21
N LEU A 77 -22.52 -2.46 -10.13
CA LEU A 77 -21.82 -1.19 -10.31
C LEU A 77 -21.36 -0.93 -11.75
N ASN A 78 -21.93 -1.61 -12.75
CA ASN A 78 -21.58 -1.49 -14.17
C ASN A 78 -20.07 -1.70 -14.43
N ASP A 79 -19.55 -2.83 -13.97
CA ASP A 79 -18.16 -3.27 -14.13
C ASP A 79 -17.10 -2.39 -13.42
N GLU A 80 -17.49 -1.64 -12.38
CA GLU A 80 -16.55 -0.97 -11.48
C GLU A 80 -15.70 -2.02 -10.76
N LYS A 81 -14.38 -1.98 -10.96
CA LYS A 81 -13.44 -2.93 -10.34
C LYS A 81 -13.35 -2.70 -8.83
N ILE A 82 -13.33 -3.77 -8.05
CA ILE A 82 -13.24 -3.69 -6.59
C ILE A 82 -12.08 -4.53 -6.10
N ASP A 83 -11.13 -3.90 -5.43
CA ASP A 83 -10.04 -4.56 -4.71
C ASP A 83 -10.42 -4.66 -3.22
N VAL A 84 -10.46 -5.87 -2.70
CA VAL A 84 -10.69 -6.12 -1.27
C VAL A 84 -9.33 -6.31 -0.59
N ILE A 85 -9.05 -5.49 0.42
CA ILE A 85 -7.77 -5.39 1.10
C ILE A 85 -7.98 -5.77 2.57
N GLU A 86 -7.16 -6.65 3.10
CA GLU A 86 -7.14 -6.88 4.55
C GLU A 86 -6.52 -5.68 5.26
N TRP A 87 -7.28 -5.09 6.19
CA TRP A 87 -6.79 -4.01 7.03
C TRP A 87 -5.77 -4.54 8.05
N ASN A 88 -4.74 -3.75 8.32
CA ASN A 88 -3.73 -4.07 9.32
C ASN A 88 -3.46 -2.84 10.20
N PRO A 89 -3.29 -3.00 11.51
CA PRO A 89 -2.92 -1.89 12.41
C PRO A 89 -1.51 -1.36 12.16
N ASN A 90 -0.61 -2.18 11.60
CA ASN A 90 0.70 -1.73 11.15
C ASN A 90 0.55 -1.00 9.81
N PRO A 91 0.88 0.31 9.74
CA PRO A 91 0.71 1.11 8.53
C PRO A 91 1.54 0.61 7.35
N GLU A 92 2.76 0.10 7.59
CA GLU A 92 3.64 -0.42 6.53
C GLU A 92 3.02 -1.62 5.83
N GLU A 93 2.53 -2.60 6.62
CA GLU A 93 1.85 -3.77 6.09
C GLU A 93 0.52 -3.41 5.39
N TYR A 94 -0.22 -2.47 5.98
CA TYR A 94 -1.49 -2.02 5.40
C TYR A 94 -1.28 -1.33 4.05
N ILE A 95 -0.30 -0.42 3.94
CA ILE A 95 0.04 0.27 2.69
C ILE A 95 0.52 -0.74 1.64
N ALA A 96 1.39 -1.69 2.02
CA ALA A 96 1.86 -2.72 1.12
C ALA A 96 0.71 -3.56 0.54
N LYS A 97 -0.23 -4.01 1.38
CA LYS A 97 -1.44 -4.73 0.95
C LYS A 97 -2.36 -3.85 0.10
N ALA A 98 -2.52 -2.58 0.45
CA ALA A 98 -3.38 -1.64 -0.26
C ALA A 98 -2.93 -1.33 -1.69
N LEU A 99 -1.64 -1.49 -2.01
CA LEU A 99 -1.10 -1.35 -3.37
C LEU A 99 -1.36 -2.55 -4.27
N SER A 100 -2.00 -3.62 -3.74
CA SER A 100 -2.45 -4.74 -4.58
C SER A 100 -3.13 -4.23 -5.88
N PRO A 101 -2.89 -4.88 -7.04
CA PRO A 101 -2.20 -6.17 -7.24
C PRO A 101 -0.67 -6.06 -7.38
N ALA A 102 -0.06 -4.89 -7.22
CA ALA A 102 1.39 -4.74 -7.29
C ALA A 102 2.08 -5.38 -6.06
N ARG A 103 3.24 -5.98 -6.30
CA ARG A 103 4.09 -6.49 -5.22
C ARG A 103 4.99 -5.40 -4.70
N VAL A 104 5.04 -5.26 -3.38
CA VAL A 104 5.87 -4.29 -2.66
C VAL A 104 7.05 -5.01 -2.04
N LEU A 105 8.23 -4.41 -2.11
CA LEU A 105 9.45 -4.91 -1.46
C LEU A 105 9.57 -4.38 -0.04
N SER A 106 9.39 -3.06 0.11
CA SER A 106 9.48 -2.40 1.41
C SER A 106 8.68 -1.10 1.43
N VAL A 107 8.29 -0.67 2.63
CA VAL A 107 7.61 0.59 2.89
C VAL A 107 8.39 1.31 3.98
N PHE A 108 8.72 2.57 3.75
CA PHE A 108 9.39 3.44 4.71
C PHE A 108 8.45 4.58 5.07
N LEU A 109 8.12 4.67 6.35
CA LEU A 109 7.25 5.72 6.87
C LEU A 109 8.07 6.95 7.26
N ASN A 110 7.60 8.10 6.86
CA ASN A 110 8.09 9.37 7.35
C ASN A 110 6.93 10.07 8.07
N ASP A 111 6.94 9.95 9.39
CA ASP A 111 6.01 10.65 10.26
C ASP A 111 6.41 12.12 10.27
N GLY A 112 5.83 12.88 9.36
CA GLY A 112 6.14 14.28 9.18
C GLY A 112 5.84 15.10 10.44
N LYS A 113 6.84 15.32 11.26
CA LYS A 113 6.74 16.27 12.39
C LYS A 113 6.40 17.68 11.91
N GLU A 114 6.62 17.97 10.62
CA GLU A 114 6.43 19.29 9.99
C GLU A 114 5.64 19.21 8.67
N GLY A 115 4.95 18.08 8.37
CA GLY A 115 4.21 17.90 7.11
C GLY A 115 3.27 16.69 7.11
N PRO A 116 2.64 16.39 5.99
CA PRO A 116 1.76 15.23 5.88
C PRO A 116 2.56 13.92 6.00
N ASN A 117 2.00 12.94 6.69
CA ASN A 117 2.56 11.58 6.77
C ASN A 117 2.78 11.02 5.36
N THR A 118 4.01 10.68 5.04
CA THR A 118 4.42 10.17 3.73
C THR A 118 4.98 8.76 3.86
N ALA A 119 4.57 7.86 2.98
CA ALA A 119 5.12 6.52 2.85
C ALA A 119 5.87 6.41 1.52
N THR A 120 7.16 6.15 1.59
CA THR A 120 7.96 5.77 0.42
C THR A 120 7.87 4.27 0.24
N VAL A 121 7.32 3.86 -0.89
CA VAL A 121 7.09 2.45 -1.23
C VAL A 121 8.05 2.01 -2.32
N VAL A 122 8.85 0.99 -2.03
CA VAL A 122 9.82 0.43 -2.99
C VAL A 122 9.23 -0.82 -3.61
N VAL A 123 9.26 -0.86 -4.93
CA VAL A 123 8.76 -1.97 -5.74
C VAL A 123 9.82 -2.47 -6.73
N PRO A 124 9.74 -3.73 -7.20
CA PRO A 124 10.56 -4.18 -8.32
C PRO A 124 10.31 -3.33 -9.56
N GLU A 125 11.29 -3.17 -10.43
CA GLU A 125 11.21 -2.36 -11.65
C GLU A 125 9.99 -2.74 -12.52
N ASN A 126 9.76 -4.04 -12.69
CA ASN A 126 8.62 -4.56 -13.46
C ASN A 126 7.25 -4.38 -12.79
N GLN A 127 7.20 -3.90 -11.54
CA GLN A 127 5.97 -3.63 -10.81
C GLN A 127 5.63 -2.14 -10.72
N LEU A 128 6.55 -1.25 -11.10
CA LEU A 128 6.41 0.20 -10.94
C LEU A 128 5.13 0.73 -11.62
N SER A 129 4.94 0.40 -12.89
CA SER A 129 3.74 0.83 -13.64
C SER A 129 2.44 0.28 -13.04
N LEU A 130 2.46 -0.94 -12.52
CA LEU A 130 1.30 -1.57 -11.88
C LEU A 130 1.00 -0.91 -10.53
N ALA A 131 2.03 -0.60 -9.74
CA ALA A 131 1.90 0.06 -8.45
C ALA A 131 1.32 1.48 -8.59
N ILE A 132 1.78 2.25 -9.57
CA ILE A 132 1.25 3.57 -9.89
C ILE A 132 -0.17 3.45 -10.44
N GLY A 133 -0.39 2.50 -11.37
CA GLY A 133 -1.63 2.28 -12.07
C GLY A 133 -1.88 3.30 -13.18
N ARG A 134 -2.87 3.02 -14.03
CA ARG A 134 -3.27 3.91 -15.11
C ARG A 134 -3.67 5.29 -14.56
N ASN A 135 -3.03 6.35 -15.05
CA ASN A 135 -3.23 7.73 -14.58
C ASN A 135 -3.03 7.90 -13.06
N GLY A 136 -2.17 7.09 -12.44
CA GLY A 136 -1.92 7.14 -11.01
C GLY A 136 -3.08 6.62 -10.14
N GLN A 137 -4.03 5.88 -10.70
CA GLN A 137 -5.24 5.45 -10.02
C GLN A 137 -4.96 4.54 -8.81
N ASN A 138 -4.05 3.57 -8.95
CA ASN A 138 -3.74 2.65 -7.87
C ASN A 138 -3.10 3.38 -6.68
N ALA A 139 -2.10 4.23 -6.94
CA ALA A 139 -1.45 5.05 -5.92
C ALA A 139 -2.44 6.01 -5.24
N ARG A 140 -3.29 6.71 -6.02
CA ARG A 140 -4.28 7.65 -5.50
C ARG A 140 -5.35 6.99 -4.64
N LEU A 141 -5.87 5.83 -5.05
CA LEU A 141 -6.84 5.07 -4.26
C LEU A 141 -6.19 4.52 -2.97
N THR A 142 -4.95 4.07 -3.04
CA THR A 142 -4.18 3.63 -1.86
C THR A 142 -4.00 4.79 -0.88
N ALA A 143 -3.61 5.96 -1.36
CA ALA A 143 -3.46 7.15 -0.51
C ALA A 143 -4.78 7.52 0.19
N LYS A 144 -5.90 7.52 -0.54
CA LYS A 144 -7.23 7.78 0.03
C LYS A 144 -7.67 6.72 1.03
N LEU A 145 -7.36 5.44 0.76
CA LEU A 145 -7.74 4.32 1.63
C LEU A 145 -6.98 4.34 2.95
N THR A 146 -5.68 4.61 2.90
CA THR A 146 -4.78 4.51 4.05
C THR A 146 -4.61 5.83 4.82
N GLY A 147 -4.90 6.96 4.18
CA GLY A 147 -4.67 8.29 4.74
C GLY A 147 -3.21 8.76 4.68
N TRP A 148 -2.34 8.00 3.98
CA TRP A 148 -0.93 8.35 3.79
C TRP A 148 -0.68 8.94 2.40
N ARG A 149 0.24 9.88 2.30
CA ARG A 149 0.78 10.28 1.01
C ARG A 149 1.71 9.18 0.51
N ILE A 150 1.47 8.65 -0.67
CA ILE A 150 2.20 7.50 -1.24
C ILE A 150 3.19 8.01 -2.29
N ASP A 151 4.47 7.73 -2.05
CA ASP A 151 5.58 7.96 -2.98
C ASP A 151 6.14 6.61 -3.43
N ILE A 152 5.97 6.26 -4.70
CA ILE A 152 6.33 4.95 -5.23
C ILE A 152 7.62 5.09 -6.03
N LYS A 153 8.62 4.27 -5.68
CA LYS A 153 9.94 4.22 -6.33
C LYS A 153 10.28 2.80 -6.73
N SER A 154 11.01 2.67 -7.83
CA SER A 154 11.66 1.40 -8.16
C SER A 154 12.83 1.15 -7.21
N LEU A 155 13.27 -0.11 -7.12
CA LEU A 155 14.44 -0.48 -6.33
C LEU A 155 15.68 0.29 -6.81
N ILE A 156 15.83 0.47 -8.12
CA ILE A 156 16.98 1.20 -8.73
C ILE A 156 16.94 2.67 -8.29
N GLU A 157 15.79 3.34 -8.40
CA GLU A 157 15.62 4.73 -7.98
C GLU A 157 15.91 4.92 -6.48
N ALA A 158 15.33 4.06 -5.63
CA ALA A 158 15.52 4.11 -4.18
C ALA A 158 17.00 3.90 -3.79
N THR A 159 17.68 2.95 -4.43
CA THR A 159 19.10 2.67 -4.19
C THR A 159 19.97 3.84 -4.66
N SER A 160 19.70 4.40 -5.84
CA SER A 160 20.46 5.55 -6.36
C SER A 160 20.33 6.77 -5.46
N GLU A 161 19.14 7.07 -4.97
CA GLU A 161 18.93 8.17 -4.02
C GLU A 161 19.65 7.95 -2.69
N LEU A 162 19.65 6.71 -2.19
CA LEU A 162 20.34 6.37 -0.97
C LEU A 162 21.86 6.54 -1.11
N LEU A 163 22.42 6.03 -2.21
CA LEU A 163 23.84 6.18 -2.52
C LEU A 163 24.22 7.66 -2.64
N PHE A 164 23.42 8.46 -3.34
CA PHE A 164 23.66 9.89 -3.46
C PHE A 164 23.65 10.61 -2.11
N LYS A 165 22.70 10.24 -1.22
CA LYS A 165 22.64 10.81 0.14
C LYS A 165 23.86 10.42 0.96
N LEU A 166 24.27 9.15 0.91
CA LEU A 166 25.46 8.67 1.63
C LEU A 166 26.74 9.36 1.15
N GLN A 167 26.91 9.51 -0.17
CA GLN A 167 28.10 10.20 -0.71
C GLN A 167 28.19 11.68 -0.32
N ASN A 168 27.07 12.32 0.00
CA ASN A 168 27.01 13.71 0.40
C ASN A 168 26.85 13.89 1.93
N ASP A 169 26.88 12.80 2.71
CA ASP A 169 26.83 12.85 4.16
C ASP A 169 28.24 13.06 4.73
N PRO A 170 28.48 14.13 5.51
CA PRO A 170 29.79 14.37 6.13
C PRO A 170 30.27 13.20 6.99
N ALA A 171 29.38 12.50 7.68
CA ALA A 171 29.72 11.35 8.52
C ALA A 171 30.20 10.16 7.67
N TYR A 172 29.68 9.99 6.45
CA TYR A 172 30.15 8.96 5.51
C TYR A 172 31.53 9.30 4.94
N ALA A 173 31.80 10.57 4.69
CA ALA A 173 33.13 11.01 4.22
C ALA A 173 34.23 10.72 5.27
N GLU A 174 33.95 11.02 6.55
CA GLU A 174 34.83 10.68 7.68
C GLU A 174 35.07 9.15 7.80
N PHE A 175 34.02 8.36 7.63
CA PHE A 175 34.12 6.90 7.68
C PHE A 175 34.90 6.33 6.49
N ALA A 176 34.71 6.86 5.31
CA ALA A 176 35.43 6.44 4.09
C ALA A 176 36.92 6.76 4.17
N GLU A 177 37.31 7.93 4.73
CA GLU A 177 38.73 8.30 4.97
C GLU A 177 39.36 7.35 5.99
N GLN A 178 38.64 6.96 7.06
CA GLN A 178 39.16 6.01 8.06
C GLN A 178 39.34 4.59 7.49
N GLU A 179 38.46 4.15 6.55
CA GLU A 179 38.65 2.86 5.88
C GLU A 179 39.83 2.87 4.93
N GLU A 180 40.05 3.94 4.15
CA GLU A 180 41.20 4.06 3.29
C GLU A 180 42.53 4.04 4.08
N GLU A 181 42.56 4.62 5.27
CA GLU A 181 43.75 4.53 6.17
C GLU A 181 44.00 3.13 6.73
N ASN A 182 42.94 2.30 6.86
CA ASN A 182 43.03 0.94 7.39
C ASN A 182 43.34 -0.13 6.34
N ILE A 183 43.15 0.13 5.06
CA ILE A 183 43.40 -0.82 3.98
C ILE A 183 44.85 -1.34 4.01
N PRO A 184 45.91 -0.51 4.14
CA PRO A 184 47.28 -0.98 4.19
C PRO A 184 47.55 -1.89 5.40
N LEU A 185 46.86 -1.65 6.51
CA LEU A 185 46.99 -2.46 7.73
C LEU A 185 46.37 -3.85 7.56
N ILE A 186 45.22 -3.91 6.88
CA ILE A 186 44.52 -5.15 6.60
C ILE A 186 45.34 -6.00 5.59
N GLU A 187 45.87 -5.37 4.56
CA GLU A 187 46.72 -6.04 3.57
C GLU A 187 48.02 -6.59 4.22
N ALA A 188 48.64 -5.85 5.15
CA ALA A 188 49.80 -6.30 5.86
C ALA A 188 49.51 -7.47 6.83
N ILE A 189 48.30 -7.54 7.39
CA ILE A 189 47.85 -8.67 8.23
C ILE A 189 47.56 -9.90 7.37
N MET A 190 46.99 -9.72 6.21
CA MET A 190 46.65 -10.83 5.29
C MET A 190 47.90 -11.48 4.70
N THR A 191 48.90 -10.66 4.29
CA THR A 191 50.19 -11.17 3.79
C THR A 191 50.99 -11.94 4.84
N LYS A 192 50.97 -11.50 6.12
CA LYS A 192 51.59 -12.26 7.22
C LYS A 192 50.94 -13.60 7.54
N LYS A 193 49.70 -13.81 7.16
CA LYS A 193 48.95 -15.05 7.39
C LYS A 193 49.16 -16.10 6.30
N GLU A 194 49.69 -15.68 5.15
CA GLU A 194 50.03 -16.58 4.02
C GLU A 194 51.47 -17.08 4.11
N GLU A 195 52.35 -16.43 4.92
CA GLU A 195 53.73 -16.82 5.07
C GLU A 195 54.02 -17.69 6.33
N GLY A 196 52.99 -18.08 7.10
CA GLY A 196 53.10 -18.90 8.32
C GLY A 196 52.23 -20.16 8.22
#